data_93497b71922a698a9864bea14aa8693e
#
_entry.id   93497b71922a698a9864bea14aa8693e
#
_cell.length_a   1.000
_cell.length_b   1.000
_cell.length_c   1.000
_cell.angle_alpha   90.00
_cell.angle_beta   90.00
_cell.angle_gamma   90.00
#
_symmetry.space_group_name_H-M   'P 1'
#
loop_
_entity.id
_entity.type
_entity.pdbx_description
1 polymer ?
#
loop_
_entity_poly.entity_id
_entity_poly.type
_entity_poly.pdbx_seq_one_letter_code
_entity_poly.pdbx_strand_id
1 'polypeptide(L)'
;MNESSVKKALVAMSGGVDSSVAAFLMKEKGYEPVGVTMMLHDQEEVLAKNAYTCCTPDDIEDARVVASQMGIPFHVVNFMDGFREKIVDKFIDTYLRGETPNPCIDCNRYMKFGRLFEMADEEGCEKVVTGHYAIIEWDEKQGVYKLKRGNDKKKDQTYVLYFLTQKQLARLDFPIGEHEKEEVREIAEREGLIVARKHDSQDICFVPDGDYAGFIEKEGRGELGTIWPDTLDYSGDFTDIEGNVIGKHKGFFHYTIGQRKGLGISAAQPLYVVDIIPKENRVVLGSNDDLFTREVNAVDFNMMYMPDIIEKSEDGAMRLRVTAKVRYRAQDTPGELIVYPDGRARMTFDEAVRAVTPGQSLVVYDGEYCLGGGIITR
;
A
#
# COMPACT_ATOMS: atom_id res chain seq x y z
N MET A 1 44.00 -7.57 15.33
CA MET A 1 43.10 -8.19 14.36
C MET A 1 41.72 -7.57 14.61
N ASN A 2 41.29 -6.65 13.76
CA ASN A 2 39.91 -6.15 13.85
C ASN A 2 39.01 -7.33 13.49
N GLU A 3 38.26 -7.84 14.46
CA GLU A 3 37.07 -8.65 14.18
C GLU A 3 36.14 -7.74 13.37
N SER A 4 36.05 -7.98 12.08
CA SER A 4 35.00 -7.36 11.27
C SER A 4 33.71 -7.86 11.89
N SER A 5 32.99 -7.00 12.61
CA SER A 5 31.67 -7.32 13.13
C SER A 5 30.82 -7.80 11.96
N VAL A 6 30.33 -9.02 12.07
CA VAL A 6 29.49 -9.62 11.03
C VAL A 6 28.23 -8.74 10.90
N LYS A 7 27.97 -8.29 9.68
CA LYS A 7 26.82 -7.44 9.40
C LYS A 7 25.55 -8.27 9.38
N LYS A 8 24.59 -7.96 10.25
CA LYS A 8 23.30 -8.64 10.30
C LYS A 8 22.21 -7.86 9.57
N ALA A 9 21.24 -8.58 9.00
CA ALA A 9 20.08 -8.01 8.34
C ALA A 9 18.80 -8.72 8.79
N LEU A 10 17.80 -7.97 9.27
CA LEU A 10 16.47 -8.49 9.59
C LEU A 10 15.64 -8.57 8.32
N VAL A 11 15.24 -9.77 7.91
CA VAL A 11 14.51 -10.01 6.68
C VAL A 11 13.05 -10.36 6.97
N ALA A 12 12.11 -9.52 6.51
CA ALA A 12 10.68 -9.81 6.59
C ALA A 12 10.33 -10.91 5.59
N MET A 13 10.02 -12.11 6.10
CA MET A 13 9.68 -13.29 5.32
C MET A 13 8.18 -13.56 5.40
N SER A 14 7.47 -13.39 4.29
CA SER A 14 6.02 -13.59 4.20
C SER A 14 5.62 -15.00 3.74
N GLY A 15 6.57 -15.92 3.61
CA GLY A 15 6.33 -17.24 3.01
C GLY A 15 6.10 -17.21 1.50
N GLY A 16 6.35 -16.09 0.85
CA GLY A 16 6.32 -15.93 -0.61
C GLY A 16 7.71 -15.98 -1.24
N VAL A 17 7.76 -16.17 -2.56
CA VAL A 17 9.03 -16.27 -3.32
C VAL A 17 9.88 -15.02 -3.18
N ASP A 18 9.28 -13.82 -3.22
CA ASP A 18 9.99 -12.54 -3.23
C ASP A 18 10.80 -12.31 -1.96
N SER A 19 10.18 -12.53 -0.80
CA SER A 19 10.84 -12.39 0.50
C SER A 19 11.90 -13.47 0.75
N SER A 20 11.69 -14.67 0.23
CA SER A 20 12.64 -15.78 0.33
C SER A 20 13.90 -15.53 -0.50
N VAL A 21 13.74 -15.04 -1.73
CA VAL A 21 14.87 -14.66 -2.59
C VAL A 21 15.59 -13.42 -2.01
N ALA A 22 14.86 -12.47 -1.42
CA ALA A 22 15.48 -11.33 -0.74
C ALA A 22 16.41 -11.79 0.39
N ALA A 23 16.00 -12.77 1.20
CA ALA A 23 16.86 -13.36 2.24
C ALA A 23 18.10 -14.02 1.66
N PHE A 24 17.95 -14.78 0.57
CA PHE A 24 19.06 -15.43 -0.14
C PHE A 24 20.08 -14.40 -0.66
N LEU A 25 19.61 -13.37 -1.36
CA LEU A 25 20.47 -12.33 -1.93
C LEU A 25 21.21 -11.53 -0.86
N MET A 26 20.62 -11.33 0.31
CA MET A 26 21.34 -10.70 1.44
C MET A 26 22.47 -11.58 1.95
N LYS A 27 22.29 -12.89 1.99
CA LYS A 27 23.37 -13.83 2.34
C LYS A 27 24.51 -13.78 1.31
N GLU A 28 24.20 -13.71 0.02
CA GLU A 28 25.20 -13.53 -1.04
C GLU A 28 25.94 -12.18 -0.93
N LYS A 29 25.25 -11.12 -0.50
CA LYS A 29 25.88 -9.81 -0.20
C LYS A 29 26.76 -9.83 1.05
N GLY A 30 26.90 -10.98 1.74
CA GLY A 30 27.78 -11.15 2.91
C GLY A 30 27.15 -10.70 4.23
N TYR A 31 25.83 -10.52 4.30
CA TYR A 31 25.11 -10.33 5.56
C TYR A 31 24.80 -11.68 6.22
N GLU A 32 24.59 -11.67 7.54
CA GLU A 32 23.92 -12.75 8.26
C GLU A 32 22.44 -12.40 8.37
N PRO A 33 21.55 -13.01 7.55
CA PRO A 33 20.12 -12.75 7.63
C PRO A 33 19.52 -13.34 8.90
N VAL A 34 18.58 -12.61 9.51
CA VAL A 34 17.67 -13.10 10.55
C VAL A 34 16.25 -12.98 9.99
N GLY A 35 15.59 -14.11 9.76
CA GLY A 35 14.25 -14.15 9.20
C GLY A 35 13.20 -13.81 10.27
N VAL A 36 12.20 -13.01 9.89
CA VAL A 36 11.06 -12.71 10.75
C VAL A 36 9.76 -12.77 9.96
N THR A 37 8.76 -13.45 10.50
CA THR A 37 7.38 -13.41 10.01
C THR A 37 6.49 -12.74 11.04
N MET A 38 5.66 -11.81 10.57
CA MET A 38 4.67 -11.12 11.38
C MET A 38 3.36 -11.89 11.37
N MET A 39 2.87 -12.29 12.52
CA MET A 39 1.51 -12.84 12.68
C MET A 39 0.54 -11.67 12.84
N LEU A 40 -0.30 -11.45 11.82
CA LEU A 40 -1.20 -10.29 11.72
C LEU A 40 -2.66 -10.64 12.02
N HIS A 41 -3.02 -11.93 11.96
CA HIS A 41 -4.39 -12.45 12.12
C HIS A 41 -4.42 -13.64 13.06
N ASP A 42 -5.58 -13.90 13.66
CA ASP A 42 -5.82 -15.14 14.36
C ASP A 42 -5.82 -16.31 13.35
N GLN A 43 -5.02 -17.33 13.67
CA GLN A 43 -4.83 -18.48 12.78
C GLN A 43 -6.12 -19.32 12.61
N GLU A 44 -6.97 -19.39 13.64
CA GLU A 44 -8.23 -20.13 13.60
C GLU A 44 -9.26 -19.50 12.65
N GLU A 45 -9.31 -18.17 12.59
CA GLU A 45 -10.21 -17.45 11.66
C GLU A 45 -9.78 -17.58 10.20
N VAL A 46 -8.49 -17.65 9.94
CA VAL A 46 -7.92 -17.73 8.58
C VAL A 46 -8.10 -19.13 7.99
N LEU A 47 -7.87 -20.18 8.78
CA LEU A 47 -8.04 -21.58 8.37
C LEU A 47 -9.48 -21.91 7.96
N ALA A 48 -10.48 -21.26 8.58
CA ALA A 48 -11.89 -21.49 8.26
C ALA A 48 -12.31 -21.02 6.86
N LYS A 49 -11.48 -20.20 6.16
CA LYS A 49 -11.91 -19.48 4.95
C LYS A 49 -11.19 -19.87 3.64
N ASN A 50 -10.27 -20.86 3.64
CA ASN A 50 -9.48 -21.28 2.45
C ASN A 50 -8.87 -20.10 1.63
N ALA A 51 -8.31 -19.10 2.30
CA ALA A 51 -7.96 -17.83 1.70
C ALA A 51 -6.52 -17.77 1.19
N TYR A 52 -6.31 -17.26 -0.02
CA TYR A 52 -4.98 -16.89 -0.57
C TYR A 52 -4.53 -15.52 -0.03
N THR A 53 -4.29 -15.42 1.27
CA THR A 53 -3.85 -14.18 1.94
C THR A 53 -2.40 -14.29 2.39
N CYS A 54 -1.71 -13.17 2.60
CA CYS A 54 -0.39 -13.21 3.21
C CYS A 54 -0.47 -13.47 4.72
N CYS A 55 0.54 -14.17 5.28
CA CYS A 55 0.66 -14.49 6.71
C CYS A 55 -0.34 -15.56 7.21
N THR A 56 -0.74 -16.50 6.35
CA THR A 56 -1.46 -17.71 6.77
C THR A 56 -0.53 -18.64 7.58
N PRO A 57 -1.07 -19.62 8.33
CA PRO A 57 -0.25 -20.65 8.97
C PRO A 57 0.68 -21.37 8.00
N ASP A 58 0.20 -21.66 6.78
CA ASP A 58 1.01 -22.28 5.74
C ASP A 58 2.13 -21.37 5.25
N ASP A 59 1.88 -20.04 5.15
CA ASP A 59 2.90 -19.07 4.80
C ASP A 59 3.99 -18.97 5.87
N ILE A 60 3.61 -19.02 7.15
CA ILE A 60 4.55 -19.03 8.27
C ILE A 60 5.42 -20.28 8.23
N GLU A 61 4.82 -21.44 7.94
CA GLU A 61 5.57 -22.69 7.82
C GLU A 61 6.48 -22.70 6.60
N ASP A 62 6.03 -22.21 5.45
CA ASP A 62 6.87 -22.03 4.27
C ASP A 62 8.07 -21.15 4.56
N ALA A 63 7.87 -20.01 5.24
CA ALA A 63 8.96 -19.12 5.64
C ALA A 63 9.95 -19.81 6.60
N ARG A 64 9.44 -20.63 7.54
CA ARG A 64 10.26 -21.41 8.47
C ARG A 64 11.10 -22.45 7.74
N VAL A 65 10.50 -23.18 6.80
CA VAL A 65 11.21 -24.19 5.99
C VAL A 65 12.29 -23.53 5.15
N VAL A 66 12.01 -22.41 4.49
CA VAL A 66 12.99 -21.65 3.73
C VAL A 66 14.14 -21.15 4.61
N ALA A 67 13.84 -20.59 5.78
CA ALA A 67 14.86 -20.17 6.75
C ALA A 67 15.74 -21.34 7.20
N SER A 68 15.15 -22.51 7.46
CA SER A 68 15.86 -23.73 7.80
C SER A 68 16.75 -24.23 6.64
N GLN A 69 16.27 -24.19 5.39
CA GLN A 69 17.07 -24.53 4.20
C GLN A 69 18.30 -23.62 4.07
N MET A 70 18.16 -22.34 4.38
CA MET A 70 19.24 -21.38 4.35
C MET A 70 20.17 -21.44 5.57
N GLY A 71 19.75 -22.12 6.65
CA GLY A 71 20.50 -22.19 7.92
C GLY A 71 20.52 -20.85 8.66
N ILE A 72 19.43 -20.04 8.57
CA ILE A 72 19.31 -18.73 9.22
C ILE A 72 18.35 -18.79 10.42
N PRO A 73 18.58 -17.97 11.47
CA PRO A 73 17.63 -17.80 12.57
C PRO A 73 16.27 -17.31 12.04
N PHE A 74 15.18 -17.73 12.68
CA PHE A 74 13.83 -17.38 12.26
C PHE A 74 12.92 -17.14 13.45
N HIS A 75 12.20 -16.00 13.46
CA HIS A 75 11.28 -15.59 14.50
C HIS A 75 9.88 -15.39 13.95
N VAL A 76 8.87 -15.78 14.72
CA VAL A 76 7.47 -15.45 14.48
C VAL A 76 7.02 -14.48 15.56
N VAL A 77 6.54 -13.31 15.17
CA VAL A 77 6.20 -12.23 16.08
C VAL A 77 4.74 -11.86 15.95
N ASN A 78 4.06 -11.76 17.10
CA ASN A 78 2.66 -11.38 17.15
C ASN A 78 2.51 -9.85 17.04
N PHE A 79 1.84 -9.40 15.96
CA PHE A 79 1.51 -8.00 15.71
C PHE A 79 -0.01 -7.77 15.57
N MET A 80 -0.84 -8.71 16.02
CA MET A 80 -2.29 -8.69 15.82
C MET A 80 -2.96 -7.43 16.37
N ASP A 81 -2.65 -7.04 17.61
CA ASP A 81 -3.29 -5.88 18.24
C ASP A 81 -3.02 -4.59 17.46
N GLY A 82 -1.76 -4.33 17.12
CA GLY A 82 -1.39 -3.15 16.33
C GLY A 82 -1.95 -3.19 14.91
N PHE A 83 -2.09 -4.38 14.33
CA PHE A 83 -2.67 -4.56 13.02
C PHE A 83 -4.18 -4.23 13.02
N ARG A 84 -4.91 -4.71 14.02
CA ARG A 84 -6.34 -4.42 14.18
C ARG A 84 -6.57 -2.91 14.24
N GLU A 85 -5.95 -2.22 15.19
CA GLU A 85 -6.13 -0.80 15.43
C GLU A 85 -5.74 0.07 14.21
N LYS A 86 -4.53 -0.17 13.69
CA LYS A 86 -3.93 0.75 12.70
C LYS A 86 -4.29 0.45 11.26
N ILE A 87 -4.73 -0.78 10.95
CA ILE A 87 -5.02 -1.21 9.60
C ILE A 87 -6.50 -1.52 9.42
N VAL A 88 -7.04 -2.47 10.19
CA VAL A 88 -8.42 -2.94 10.01
C VAL A 88 -9.43 -1.87 10.39
N ASP A 89 -9.31 -1.30 11.57
CA ASP A 89 -10.24 -0.27 12.06
C ASP A 89 -10.17 0.99 11.18
N LYS A 90 -8.95 1.41 10.80
CA LYS A 90 -8.77 2.52 9.86
C LYS A 90 -9.38 2.24 8.48
N PHE A 91 -9.28 1.01 8.00
CA PHE A 91 -9.89 0.58 6.74
C PHE A 91 -11.41 0.73 6.80
N ILE A 92 -12.04 0.22 7.86
CA ILE A 92 -13.49 0.34 8.09
C ILE A 92 -13.90 1.81 8.17
N ASP A 93 -13.25 2.59 9.04
CA ASP A 93 -13.54 4.00 9.23
C ASP A 93 -13.44 4.82 7.92
N THR A 94 -12.45 4.50 7.09
CA THR A 94 -12.27 5.20 5.81
C THR A 94 -13.43 4.94 4.87
N TYR A 95 -13.88 3.68 4.74
CA TYR A 95 -15.09 3.38 3.95
C TYR A 95 -16.35 4.04 4.52
N LEU A 96 -16.47 4.12 5.84
CA LEU A 96 -17.60 4.79 6.51
C LEU A 96 -17.62 6.31 6.30
N ARG A 97 -16.48 6.91 5.95
CA ARG A 97 -16.41 8.30 5.50
C ARG A 97 -16.67 8.47 4.00
N GLY A 98 -17.03 7.38 3.27
CA GLY A 98 -17.23 7.40 1.81
C GLY A 98 -15.94 7.57 1.03
N GLU A 99 -14.82 7.20 1.61
CA GLU A 99 -13.48 7.22 1.03
C GLU A 99 -13.03 5.79 0.74
N THR A 100 -11.97 5.61 -0.04
CA THR A 100 -11.43 4.27 -0.37
C THR A 100 -10.00 4.14 0.12
N PRO A 101 -9.74 3.35 1.17
CA PRO A 101 -8.40 3.19 1.74
C PRO A 101 -7.46 2.38 0.85
N ASN A 102 -6.15 2.49 1.12
CA ASN A 102 -5.16 1.53 0.66
C ASN A 102 -4.44 0.89 1.87
N PRO A 103 -4.96 -0.22 2.40
CA PRO A 103 -4.43 -0.82 3.63
C PRO A 103 -3.00 -1.33 3.50
N CYS A 104 -2.51 -1.61 2.27
CA CYS A 104 -1.12 -2.01 2.05
C CYS A 104 -0.13 -0.89 2.37
N ILE A 105 -0.50 0.38 2.13
CA ILE A 105 0.32 1.53 2.51
C ILE A 105 0.42 1.62 4.03
N ASP A 106 -0.71 1.51 4.72
CA ASP A 106 -0.74 1.56 6.19
C ASP A 106 0.02 0.38 6.81
N CYS A 107 -0.13 -0.83 6.24
CA CYS A 107 0.62 -2.01 6.68
C CYS A 107 2.14 -1.79 6.51
N ASN A 108 2.59 -1.28 5.37
CA ASN A 108 3.99 -0.95 5.18
C ASN A 108 4.45 0.11 6.21
N ARG A 109 3.67 1.18 6.41
CA ARG A 109 4.02 2.31 7.28
C ARG A 109 4.11 1.91 8.75
N TYR A 110 3.10 1.22 9.27
CA TYR A 110 2.96 0.98 10.71
C TYR A 110 3.47 -0.38 11.14
N MET A 111 3.25 -1.43 10.33
CA MET A 111 3.68 -2.79 10.69
C MET A 111 5.11 -3.06 10.20
N LYS A 112 5.36 -3.02 8.89
CA LYS A 112 6.68 -3.39 8.36
C LYS A 112 7.75 -2.36 8.74
N PHE A 113 7.56 -1.08 8.40
CA PHE A 113 8.58 -0.05 8.62
C PHE A 113 8.41 0.76 9.91
N GLY A 114 7.50 0.33 10.80
CA GLY A 114 7.46 0.76 12.19
C GLY A 114 8.14 -0.29 13.07
N ARG A 115 7.47 -1.41 13.28
CA ARG A 115 7.86 -2.44 14.25
C ARG A 115 9.12 -3.24 13.88
N LEU A 116 9.38 -3.48 12.56
CA LEU A 116 10.59 -4.22 12.17
C LEU A 116 11.89 -3.47 12.48
N PHE A 117 11.88 -2.14 12.50
CA PHE A 117 13.07 -1.38 12.92
C PHE A 117 13.37 -1.54 14.41
N GLU A 118 12.34 -1.58 15.27
CA GLU A 118 12.50 -1.85 16.70
C GLU A 118 13.15 -3.23 16.91
N MET A 119 12.65 -4.25 16.21
CA MET A 119 13.23 -5.60 16.25
C MET A 119 14.66 -5.65 15.69
N ALA A 120 14.92 -4.93 14.61
CA ALA A 120 16.27 -4.87 14.03
C ALA A 120 17.28 -4.27 15.02
N ASP A 121 16.85 -3.31 15.83
CA ASP A 121 17.67 -2.74 16.90
C ASP A 121 17.92 -3.75 18.03
N GLU A 122 16.89 -4.51 18.43
CA GLU A 122 16.98 -5.56 19.46
C GLU A 122 17.91 -6.71 19.03
N GLU A 123 17.84 -7.13 17.74
CA GLU A 123 18.68 -8.21 17.16
C GLU A 123 20.06 -7.73 16.73
N GLY A 124 20.36 -6.44 16.85
CA GLY A 124 21.61 -5.84 16.38
C GLY A 124 21.77 -5.88 14.87
N CYS A 125 20.67 -5.79 14.11
CA CYS A 125 20.65 -5.78 12.66
C CYS A 125 20.89 -4.37 12.10
N GLU A 126 21.84 -4.26 11.18
CA GLU A 126 22.15 -3.00 10.49
C GLU A 126 21.07 -2.61 9.49
N LYS A 127 20.48 -3.60 8.81
CA LYS A 127 19.48 -3.43 7.76
C LYS A 127 18.17 -4.13 8.08
N VAL A 128 17.07 -3.55 7.60
CA VAL A 128 15.76 -4.18 7.46
C VAL A 128 15.52 -4.44 5.99
N VAL A 129 15.15 -5.67 5.65
CA VAL A 129 15.06 -6.16 4.28
C VAL A 129 13.66 -6.69 4.00
N THR A 130 13.14 -6.37 2.84
CA THR A 130 11.85 -6.90 2.38
C THR A 130 11.90 -7.26 0.90
N GLY A 131 10.96 -8.09 0.45
CA GLY A 131 10.79 -8.47 -0.96
C GLY A 131 9.99 -7.43 -1.77
N HIS A 132 10.27 -6.12 -1.62
CA HIS A 132 9.65 -5.11 -2.46
C HIS A 132 10.42 -4.87 -3.75
N TYR A 133 9.68 -4.66 -4.85
CA TYR A 133 10.23 -4.23 -6.14
C TYR A 133 10.40 -2.71 -6.16
N ALA A 134 11.49 -2.25 -5.56
CA ALA A 134 11.94 -0.86 -5.53
C ALA A 134 13.45 -0.86 -5.33
N ILE A 135 14.12 0.24 -5.65
CA ILE A 135 15.58 0.38 -5.52
C ILE A 135 15.88 1.58 -4.64
N ILE A 136 16.83 1.44 -3.72
CA ILE A 136 17.32 2.54 -2.89
C ILE A 136 18.71 2.91 -3.36
N GLU A 137 18.90 4.16 -3.82
CA GLU A 137 20.16 4.69 -4.28
C GLU A 137 20.63 5.84 -3.38
N TRP A 138 21.94 5.89 -3.11
CA TRP A 138 22.56 7.03 -2.43
C TRP A 138 23.01 8.07 -3.46
N ASP A 139 22.51 9.29 -3.34
CA ASP A 139 22.95 10.42 -4.16
C ASP A 139 24.05 11.18 -3.43
N GLU A 140 25.29 11.01 -3.87
CA GLU A 140 26.47 11.66 -3.25
C GLU A 140 26.43 13.18 -3.35
N LYS A 141 25.83 13.74 -4.40
CA LYS A 141 25.79 15.19 -4.62
C LYS A 141 24.84 15.88 -3.66
N GLN A 142 23.69 15.27 -3.41
CA GLN A 142 22.68 15.82 -2.51
C GLN A 142 22.82 15.31 -1.08
N GLY A 143 23.58 14.22 -0.85
CA GLY A 143 23.71 13.59 0.46
C GLY A 143 22.40 13.00 0.97
N VAL A 144 21.59 12.38 0.08
CA VAL A 144 20.29 11.81 0.38
C VAL A 144 20.11 10.44 -0.25
N TYR A 145 19.27 9.62 0.37
CA TYR A 145 18.78 8.39 -0.24
C TYR A 145 17.58 8.68 -1.13
N LYS A 146 17.55 8.09 -2.31
CA LYS A 146 16.45 8.19 -3.27
C LYS A 146 15.77 6.84 -3.45
N LEU A 147 14.45 6.83 -3.49
CA LEU A 147 13.65 5.66 -3.81
C LEU A 147 13.36 5.66 -5.31
N LYS A 148 13.91 4.69 -6.03
CA LYS A 148 13.77 4.52 -7.47
C LYS A 148 12.86 3.34 -7.77
N ARG A 149 12.15 3.41 -8.88
CA ARG A 149 11.33 2.30 -9.38
C ARG A 149 12.15 1.05 -9.59
N GLY A 150 11.55 -0.10 -9.29
CA GLY A 150 12.13 -1.39 -9.63
C GLY A 150 12.34 -1.56 -11.14
N ASN A 151 13.26 -2.45 -11.50
CA ASN A 151 13.53 -2.76 -12.91
C ASN A 151 12.30 -3.40 -13.58
N ASP A 152 11.58 -4.28 -12.89
CA ASP A 152 10.28 -4.75 -13.34
C ASP A 152 9.20 -3.66 -13.17
N LYS A 153 8.91 -2.95 -14.27
CA LYS A 153 7.94 -1.85 -14.26
C LYS A 153 6.50 -2.31 -13.97
N LYS A 154 6.18 -3.59 -14.20
CA LYS A 154 4.84 -4.15 -13.90
C LYS A 154 4.67 -4.47 -12.43
N LYS A 155 5.80 -4.70 -11.74
CA LYS A 155 5.84 -5.04 -10.32
C LYS A 155 6.29 -3.88 -9.44
N ASP A 156 6.62 -2.71 -10.00
CA ASP A 156 7.04 -1.53 -9.24
C ASP A 156 6.12 -1.24 -8.05
N GLN A 157 6.71 -1.16 -6.87
CA GLN A 157 6.01 -0.97 -5.59
C GLN A 157 6.35 0.35 -4.91
N THR A 158 7.01 1.28 -5.58
CA THR A 158 7.34 2.59 -5.01
C THR A 158 6.10 3.37 -4.57
N TYR A 159 4.94 3.15 -5.24
CA TYR A 159 3.66 3.75 -4.85
C TYR A 159 3.26 3.45 -3.41
N VAL A 160 3.51 2.25 -2.90
CA VAL A 160 3.15 1.87 -1.53
C VAL A 160 4.26 2.14 -0.51
N LEU A 161 5.31 2.88 -0.91
CA LEU A 161 6.50 3.20 -0.12
C LEU A 161 6.75 4.72 0.01
N TYR A 162 5.91 5.57 -0.56
CA TYR A 162 6.10 7.02 -0.64
C TYR A 162 6.26 7.72 0.71
N PHE A 163 5.84 7.10 1.79
CA PHE A 163 5.87 7.65 3.14
C PHE A 163 7.23 7.46 3.84
N LEU A 164 8.20 6.76 3.22
CA LEU A 164 9.49 6.49 3.83
C LEU A 164 10.27 7.77 4.11
N THR A 165 11.00 7.77 5.22
CA THR A 165 11.87 8.87 5.64
C THR A 165 13.32 8.58 5.29
N GLN A 166 14.18 9.60 5.23
CA GLN A 166 15.62 9.43 5.00
C GLN A 166 16.28 8.47 6.00
N LYS A 167 15.86 8.51 7.28
CA LYS A 167 16.35 7.59 8.31
C LYS A 167 16.01 6.14 8.02
N GLN A 168 14.80 5.89 7.50
CA GLN A 168 14.36 4.56 7.12
C GLN A 168 15.07 4.08 5.86
N LEU A 169 15.13 4.93 4.81
CA LEU A 169 15.82 4.60 3.57
C LEU A 169 17.28 4.21 3.80
N ALA A 170 18.00 4.90 4.71
CA ALA A 170 19.37 4.56 5.08
C ALA A 170 19.55 3.14 5.62
N ARG A 171 18.52 2.58 6.25
CA ARG A 171 18.55 1.25 6.88
C ARG A 171 17.79 0.18 6.13
N LEU A 172 17.07 0.52 5.06
CA LEU A 172 16.34 -0.44 4.23
C LEU A 172 17.22 -1.00 3.12
N ASP A 173 16.89 -2.22 2.69
CA ASP A 173 17.37 -2.82 1.44
C ASP A 173 16.21 -3.60 0.78
N PHE A 174 16.11 -3.47 -0.54
CA PHE A 174 15.14 -4.19 -1.38
C PHE A 174 15.90 -4.99 -2.44
N PRO A 175 16.50 -6.14 -2.07
CA PRO A 175 17.49 -6.83 -2.91
C PRO A 175 16.95 -7.28 -4.26
N ILE A 176 15.62 -7.53 -4.36
CA ILE A 176 14.98 -7.96 -5.60
C ILE A 176 14.55 -6.81 -6.51
N GLY A 177 14.73 -5.56 -6.09
CA GLY A 177 14.33 -4.38 -6.87
C GLY A 177 15.05 -4.25 -8.21
N GLU A 178 16.27 -4.79 -8.33
CA GLU A 178 17.08 -4.80 -9.55
C GLU A 178 16.74 -5.98 -10.49
N HIS A 179 15.85 -6.89 -10.08
CA HIS A 179 15.48 -8.09 -10.82
C HIS A 179 14.08 -8.00 -11.40
N GLU A 180 13.86 -8.66 -12.54
CA GLU A 180 12.52 -8.95 -13.04
C GLU A 180 11.90 -10.12 -12.27
N LYS A 181 10.59 -10.23 -12.26
CA LYS A 181 9.86 -11.29 -11.52
C LYS A 181 10.26 -12.70 -11.97
N GLU A 182 10.48 -12.87 -13.25
CA GLU A 182 10.93 -14.13 -13.83
C GLU A 182 12.31 -14.52 -13.29
N GLU A 183 13.26 -13.59 -13.21
CA GLU A 183 14.59 -13.82 -12.65
C GLU A 183 14.53 -14.21 -11.16
N VAL A 184 13.66 -13.55 -10.39
CA VAL A 184 13.42 -13.89 -8.97
C VAL A 184 12.93 -15.34 -8.85
N ARG A 185 12.04 -15.79 -9.74
CA ARG A 185 11.58 -17.20 -9.76
C ARG A 185 12.69 -18.17 -10.18
N GLU A 186 13.50 -17.81 -11.16
CA GLU A 186 14.67 -18.62 -11.59
C GLU A 186 15.68 -18.77 -10.45
N ILE A 187 15.96 -17.72 -9.70
CA ILE A 187 16.80 -17.78 -8.50
C ILE A 187 16.19 -18.77 -7.49
N ALA A 188 14.91 -18.63 -7.19
CA ALA A 188 14.25 -19.53 -6.24
C ALA A 188 14.27 -21.00 -6.68
N GLU A 189 14.07 -21.29 -7.98
CA GLU A 189 14.14 -22.64 -8.53
C GLU A 189 15.58 -23.19 -8.48
N ARG A 190 16.57 -22.42 -8.86
CA ARG A 190 18.00 -22.79 -8.83
C ARG A 190 18.45 -23.14 -7.42
N GLU A 191 18.01 -22.39 -6.44
CA GLU A 191 18.35 -22.59 -5.03
C GLU A 191 17.46 -23.65 -4.33
N GLY A 192 16.51 -24.24 -5.07
CA GLY A 192 15.65 -25.30 -4.55
C GLY A 192 14.69 -24.84 -3.45
N LEU A 193 14.30 -23.55 -3.45
CA LEU A 193 13.37 -23.02 -2.45
C LEU A 193 11.97 -23.58 -2.71
N ILE A 194 11.32 -24.11 -1.66
CA ILE A 194 10.00 -24.76 -1.79
C ILE A 194 8.92 -23.84 -2.33
N VAL A 195 9.09 -22.52 -2.16
CA VAL A 195 8.14 -21.47 -2.56
C VAL A 195 8.30 -20.99 -4.00
N ALA A 196 9.25 -21.53 -4.80
CA ALA A 196 9.59 -21.05 -6.13
C ALA A 196 8.37 -20.96 -7.07
N ARG A 197 7.42 -21.91 -6.95
CA ARG A 197 6.19 -21.98 -7.79
C ARG A 197 4.95 -21.40 -7.11
N LYS A 198 5.09 -20.81 -5.93
CA LYS A 198 3.97 -20.22 -5.20
C LYS A 198 3.41 -18.98 -5.94
N HIS A 199 2.09 -18.86 -5.96
CA HIS A 199 1.43 -17.69 -6.56
C HIS A 199 1.63 -16.46 -5.68
N ASP A 200 1.68 -15.28 -6.33
CA ASP A 200 1.74 -14.01 -5.61
C ASP A 200 0.41 -13.74 -4.91
N SER A 201 0.45 -13.20 -3.69
CA SER A 201 -0.74 -12.68 -3.02
C SER A 201 -1.25 -11.43 -3.75
N GLN A 202 -2.53 -11.42 -4.13
CA GLN A 202 -3.10 -10.35 -4.98
C GLN A 202 -4.15 -9.48 -4.29
N ASP A 203 -4.73 -9.94 -3.17
CA ASP A 203 -5.87 -9.32 -2.50
C ASP A 203 -5.50 -8.71 -1.13
N ILE A 204 -6.43 -7.97 -0.56
CA ILE A 204 -6.31 -7.44 0.81
C ILE A 204 -6.25 -8.62 1.77
N CYS A 205 -5.17 -8.73 2.53
CA CYS A 205 -4.84 -9.91 3.32
C CYS A 205 -5.89 -10.31 4.37
N PHE A 206 -6.70 -9.39 4.85
CA PHE A 206 -7.79 -9.63 5.79
C PHE A 206 -9.19 -9.66 5.14
N VAL A 207 -9.27 -9.52 3.81
CA VAL A 207 -10.51 -9.68 3.02
C VAL A 207 -10.28 -10.71 1.91
N PRO A 208 -10.15 -11.99 2.27
CA PRO A 208 -9.64 -13.02 1.38
C PRO A 208 -10.57 -13.37 0.21
N ASP A 209 -11.86 -13.13 0.36
CA ASP A 209 -12.89 -13.37 -0.64
C ASP A 209 -13.16 -12.16 -1.55
N GLY A 210 -12.44 -11.03 -1.31
CA GLY A 210 -12.64 -9.77 -2.00
C GLY A 210 -13.94 -9.05 -1.67
N ASP A 211 -14.78 -9.59 -0.78
CA ASP A 211 -16.01 -8.95 -0.30
C ASP A 211 -15.74 -8.01 0.89
N TYR A 212 -15.09 -6.89 0.58
CA TYR A 212 -14.76 -5.88 1.59
C TYR A 212 -16.01 -5.29 2.26
N ALA A 213 -17.13 -5.21 1.53
CA ALA A 213 -18.37 -4.66 2.08
C ALA A 213 -18.99 -5.61 3.10
N GLY A 214 -19.08 -6.91 2.78
CA GLY A 214 -19.50 -7.94 3.73
C GLY A 214 -18.56 -8.02 4.94
N PHE A 215 -17.26 -7.81 4.75
CA PHE A 215 -16.30 -7.69 5.84
C PHE A 215 -16.64 -6.49 6.76
N ILE A 216 -16.89 -5.31 6.18
CA ILE A 216 -17.26 -4.10 6.95
C ILE A 216 -18.57 -4.33 7.71
N GLU A 217 -19.58 -4.96 7.07
CA GLU A 217 -20.86 -5.29 7.74
C GLU A 217 -20.64 -6.24 8.92
N LYS A 218 -19.81 -7.26 8.76
CA LYS A 218 -19.53 -8.24 9.82
C LYS A 218 -18.76 -7.60 10.98
N GLU A 219 -17.68 -6.90 10.68
CA GLU A 219 -16.79 -6.30 11.68
C GLU A 219 -17.43 -5.08 12.37
N GLY A 220 -18.24 -4.31 11.64
CA GLY A 220 -18.99 -3.18 12.20
C GLY A 220 -20.08 -3.59 13.19
N ARG A 221 -20.50 -4.87 13.19
CA ARG A 221 -21.42 -5.45 14.17
C ARG A 221 -20.70 -6.05 15.39
N GLY A 222 -19.37 -6.19 15.36
CA GLY A 222 -18.55 -6.81 16.39
C GLY A 222 -18.22 -5.87 17.56
N GLU A 223 -17.00 -6.03 18.12
CA GLU A 223 -16.54 -5.27 19.30
C GLU A 223 -16.49 -3.74 19.10
N LEU A 224 -16.43 -3.27 17.86
CA LEU A 224 -16.65 -1.87 17.50
C LEU A 224 -18.13 -1.44 17.57
N GLY A 225 -19.00 -2.25 18.13
CA GLY A 225 -20.47 -2.10 18.25
C GLY A 225 -21.04 -0.74 18.65
N THR A 226 -20.24 0.30 18.62
CA THR A 226 -20.62 1.70 18.74
C THR A 226 -20.95 2.36 17.39
N ILE A 227 -20.61 1.73 16.25
CA ILE A 227 -20.75 2.36 14.94
C ILE A 227 -22.10 2.01 14.29
N TRP A 228 -22.61 0.78 14.50
CA TRP A 228 -23.83 0.32 13.85
C TRP A 228 -24.80 -0.39 14.80
N PRO A 229 -26.03 0.11 14.99
CA PRO A 229 -27.07 -0.67 15.63
C PRO A 229 -27.44 -1.91 14.78
N ASP A 230 -27.65 -3.06 15.39
CA ASP A 230 -27.99 -4.34 14.75
C ASP A 230 -29.21 -4.31 13.82
N THR A 231 -29.96 -3.21 13.81
CA THR A 231 -31.20 -3.01 13.06
C THR A 231 -31.08 -1.97 11.95
N LEU A 232 -29.86 -1.53 11.58
CA LEU A 232 -29.70 -0.47 10.59
C LEU A 232 -29.97 -1.00 9.18
N ASP A 233 -30.94 -0.38 8.51
CA ASP A 233 -31.09 -0.47 7.06
C ASP A 233 -30.07 0.48 6.42
N TYR A 234 -29.03 -0.09 5.82
CA TYR A 234 -27.97 0.68 5.12
C TYR A 234 -28.42 1.15 3.74
N SER A 235 -29.65 0.77 3.29
CA SER A 235 -30.13 1.17 1.98
C SER A 235 -30.26 2.68 1.87
N GLY A 236 -29.87 3.20 0.72
CA GLY A 236 -29.92 4.62 0.42
C GLY A 236 -30.28 4.87 -1.04
N ASP A 237 -30.11 6.12 -1.47
CA ASP A 237 -30.49 6.52 -2.81
C ASP A 237 -29.31 6.57 -3.76
N PHE A 238 -29.46 5.95 -4.95
CA PHE A 238 -28.74 6.36 -6.12
C PHE A 238 -29.38 7.61 -6.71
N THR A 239 -28.59 8.64 -6.96
CA THR A 239 -29.02 9.83 -7.67
C THR A 239 -28.21 10.04 -8.94
N ASP A 240 -28.74 10.80 -9.88
CA ASP A 240 -27.94 11.41 -10.95
C ASP A 240 -27.16 12.63 -10.43
N ILE A 241 -26.41 13.28 -11.32
CA ILE A 241 -25.61 14.48 -10.99
C ILE A 241 -26.46 15.70 -10.69
N GLU A 242 -27.72 15.73 -11.14
CA GLU A 242 -28.72 16.76 -10.84
C GLU A 242 -29.42 16.53 -9.50
N GLY A 243 -29.22 15.36 -8.86
CA GLY A 243 -29.80 15.00 -7.57
C GLY A 243 -31.13 14.26 -7.65
N ASN A 244 -31.60 13.87 -8.84
CA ASN A 244 -32.83 13.07 -9.00
C ASN A 244 -32.55 11.63 -8.56
N VAL A 245 -33.50 11.05 -7.80
CA VAL A 245 -33.40 9.64 -7.39
C VAL A 245 -33.64 8.72 -8.58
N ILE A 246 -32.69 7.86 -8.88
CA ILE A 246 -32.73 6.90 -9.98
C ILE A 246 -32.75 5.43 -9.55
N GLY A 247 -32.61 5.17 -8.25
CA GLY A 247 -32.72 3.83 -7.67
C GLY A 247 -32.32 3.78 -6.21
N LYS A 248 -32.19 2.55 -5.70
CA LYS A 248 -31.78 2.29 -4.31
C LYS A 248 -30.49 1.47 -4.29
N HIS A 249 -29.61 1.76 -3.34
CA HIS A 249 -28.41 0.97 -3.06
C HIS A 249 -28.50 0.28 -1.68
N LYS A 250 -27.65 -0.71 -1.45
CA LYS A 250 -27.63 -1.54 -0.24
C LYS A 250 -26.68 -1.04 0.86
N GLY A 251 -26.13 0.16 0.71
CA GLY A 251 -25.17 0.81 1.60
C GLY A 251 -24.10 1.50 0.78
N PHE A 252 -23.80 2.78 1.07
CA PHE A 252 -22.83 3.57 0.27
C PHE A 252 -21.43 2.96 0.30
N PHE A 253 -21.02 2.29 1.38
CA PHE A 253 -19.71 1.65 1.52
C PHE A 253 -19.51 0.41 0.62
N HIS A 254 -20.54 -0.07 -0.06
CA HIS A 254 -20.42 -1.09 -1.12
C HIS A 254 -19.88 -0.53 -2.45
N TYR A 255 -19.66 0.78 -2.53
CA TYR A 255 -19.33 1.45 -3.79
C TYR A 255 -18.03 2.24 -3.69
N THR A 256 -17.38 2.36 -4.84
CA THR A 256 -16.12 3.12 -4.98
C THR A 256 -16.21 4.00 -6.22
N ILE A 257 -15.65 5.20 -6.16
CA ILE A 257 -15.61 6.12 -7.30
C ILE A 257 -14.97 5.44 -8.53
N GLY A 258 -15.64 5.55 -9.67
CA GLY A 258 -15.28 4.89 -10.92
C GLY A 258 -15.87 3.49 -11.12
N GLN A 259 -16.59 2.94 -10.12
CA GLN A 259 -17.25 1.64 -10.25
C GLN A 259 -18.38 1.71 -11.28
N ARG A 260 -18.44 0.70 -12.17
CA ARG A 260 -19.48 0.53 -13.20
C ARG A 260 -20.35 -0.68 -12.96
N LYS A 261 -19.72 -1.80 -12.50
CA LYS A 261 -20.42 -3.08 -12.32
C LYS A 261 -21.06 -3.17 -10.95
N GLY A 262 -22.16 -3.95 -10.84
CA GLY A 262 -22.80 -4.22 -9.56
C GLY A 262 -23.70 -3.09 -9.03
N LEU A 263 -24.06 -2.08 -9.87
CA LEU A 263 -24.94 -0.99 -9.46
C LEU A 263 -26.42 -1.40 -9.42
N GLY A 264 -26.81 -2.41 -10.19
CA GLY A 264 -28.22 -2.85 -10.25
C GLY A 264 -29.18 -1.86 -10.93
N ILE A 265 -28.64 -0.84 -11.59
CA ILE A 265 -29.42 0.19 -12.29
C ILE A 265 -29.43 -0.10 -13.80
N SER A 266 -30.64 -0.07 -14.39
CA SER A 266 -30.82 -0.16 -15.85
C SER A 266 -30.87 1.25 -16.43
N ALA A 267 -29.93 1.55 -17.33
CA ALA A 267 -29.84 2.85 -17.99
C ALA A 267 -29.51 2.68 -19.48
N ALA A 268 -29.85 3.69 -20.30
CA ALA A 268 -29.57 3.68 -21.74
C ALA A 268 -28.05 3.76 -22.05
N GLN A 269 -27.28 4.34 -21.14
CA GLN A 269 -25.81 4.44 -21.24
C GLN A 269 -25.16 3.92 -19.95
N PRO A 270 -23.87 3.51 -20.03
CA PRO A 270 -23.16 3.07 -18.84
C PRO A 270 -23.08 4.17 -17.78
N LEU A 271 -23.49 3.84 -16.55
CA LEU A 271 -23.36 4.70 -15.38
C LEU A 271 -22.15 4.28 -14.55
N TYR A 272 -21.58 5.27 -13.89
CA TYR A 272 -20.43 5.12 -12.99
C TYR A 272 -20.68 5.84 -11.68
N VAL A 273 -20.13 5.33 -10.58
CA VAL A 273 -20.11 6.06 -9.31
C VAL A 273 -19.18 7.25 -9.48
N VAL A 274 -19.73 8.47 -9.37
CA VAL A 274 -18.96 9.72 -9.50
C VAL A 274 -18.72 10.40 -8.16
N ASP A 275 -19.64 10.22 -7.20
CA ASP A 275 -19.45 10.69 -5.83
C ASP A 275 -20.18 9.79 -4.82
N ILE A 276 -19.74 9.84 -3.55
CA ILE A 276 -20.37 9.16 -2.41
C ILE A 276 -20.55 10.19 -1.31
N ILE A 277 -21.79 10.38 -0.82
CA ILE A 277 -22.14 11.37 0.19
C ILE A 277 -22.69 10.65 1.43
N PRO A 278 -21.83 10.19 2.36
CA PRO A 278 -22.25 9.36 3.49
C PRO A 278 -23.29 10.00 4.40
N LYS A 279 -23.17 11.31 4.65
CA LYS A 279 -24.08 12.07 5.52
C LYS A 279 -25.55 12.02 5.03
N GLU A 280 -25.73 11.84 3.72
CA GLU A 280 -27.04 11.76 3.07
C GLU A 280 -27.39 10.31 2.68
N ASN A 281 -26.51 9.35 3.02
CA ASN A 281 -26.58 7.95 2.58
C ASN A 281 -26.87 7.85 1.07
N ARG A 282 -26.11 8.59 0.27
CA ARG A 282 -26.34 8.79 -1.16
C ARG A 282 -25.12 8.45 -1.99
N VAL A 283 -25.34 7.76 -3.10
CA VAL A 283 -24.32 7.45 -4.12
C VAL A 283 -24.73 8.12 -5.42
N VAL A 284 -23.88 9.00 -5.93
CA VAL A 284 -24.14 9.76 -7.16
C VAL A 284 -23.60 9.00 -8.35
N LEU A 285 -24.45 8.80 -9.35
CA LEU A 285 -24.11 8.15 -10.61
C LEU A 285 -24.05 9.17 -11.74
N GLY A 286 -23.07 9.03 -12.61
CA GLY A 286 -22.87 9.89 -13.76
C GLY A 286 -22.30 9.14 -14.94
N SER A 287 -21.96 9.88 -15.99
CA SER A 287 -21.31 9.39 -17.19
C SER A 287 -19.80 9.12 -16.95
N ASN A 288 -19.12 8.55 -17.94
CA ASN A 288 -17.67 8.41 -17.85
C ASN A 288 -16.93 9.77 -17.79
N ASP A 289 -17.49 10.80 -18.43
CA ASP A 289 -16.85 12.10 -18.51
C ASP A 289 -16.88 12.85 -17.18
N ASP A 290 -17.86 12.56 -16.32
CA ASP A 290 -17.98 13.12 -14.96
C ASP A 290 -16.90 12.59 -14.00
N LEU A 291 -16.13 11.58 -14.40
CA LEU A 291 -15.03 11.02 -13.60
C LEU A 291 -13.70 11.76 -13.77
N PHE A 292 -13.59 12.68 -14.70
CA PHE A 292 -12.32 13.32 -15.02
C PHE A 292 -12.14 14.65 -14.29
N THR A 293 -10.96 14.86 -13.71
CA THR A 293 -10.56 16.13 -13.09
C THR A 293 -9.10 16.44 -13.39
N ARG A 294 -8.74 17.72 -13.37
CA ARG A 294 -7.35 18.18 -13.48
C ARG A 294 -6.73 18.53 -12.14
N GLU A 295 -7.55 18.79 -11.13
CA GLU A 295 -7.05 19.19 -9.83
C GLU A 295 -7.27 18.08 -8.79
N VAL A 296 -6.23 17.83 -8.00
CA VAL A 296 -6.23 16.86 -6.91
C VAL A 296 -5.59 17.47 -5.69
N ASN A 297 -6.31 17.47 -4.57
CA ASN A 297 -5.80 17.90 -3.28
C ASN A 297 -5.38 16.69 -2.46
N ALA A 298 -4.32 16.86 -1.69
CA ALA A 298 -3.82 15.86 -0.76
C ALA A 298 -3.39 16.50 0.56
N VAL A 299 -3.41 15.68 1.61
CA VAL A 299 -2.95 16.03 2.96
C VAL A 299 -1.90 15.01 3.43
N ASP A 300 -1.26 15.29 4.56
CA ASP A 300 -0.19 14.46 5.11
C ASP A 300 0.90 14.16 4.08
N PHE A 301 1.23 15.18 3.29
CA PHE A 301 2.18 15.04 2.20
C PHE A 301 3.60 14.87 2.74
N ASN A 302 4.19 13.71 2.48
CA ASN A 302 5.57 13.40 2.79
C ASN A 302 6.46 13.65 1.57
N MET A 303 7.48 14.49 1.72
CA MET A 303 8.54 14.68 0.72
C MET A 303 9.78 13.93 1.21
N MET A 304 10.17 12.86 0.52
CA MET A 304 11.31 12.02 0.91
C MET A 304 12.65 12.75 0.75
N TYR A 305 12.80 13.52 -0.32
CA TYR A 305 13.95 14.40 -0.56
C TYR A 305 13.55 15.55 -1.46
N MET A 306 14.35 16.62 -1.50
CA MET A 306 14.12 17.79 -2.33
C MET A 306 14.81 17.62 -3.68
N PRO A 307 14.09 17.72 -4.83
CA PRO A 307 14.72 17.73 -6.14
C PRO A 307 15.50 19.04 -6.38
N ASP A 308 16.38 19.05 -7.39
CA ASP A 308 17.27 20.19 -7.66
C ASP A 308 16.53 21.46 -8.11
N ILE A 309 15.39 21.30 -8.78
CA ILE A 309 14.61 22.42 -9.33
C ILE A 309 13.33 22.60 -8.53
N ILE A 310 13.33 23.62 -7.67
CA ILE A 310 12.17 24.00 -6.85
C ILE A 310 11.99 25.50 -6.93
N GLU A 311 10.79 25.94 -7.26
CA GLU A 311 10.37 27.32 -7.08
C GLU A 311 9.73 27.45 -5.68
N LYS A 312 10.26 28.36 -4.86
CA LYS A 312 9.67 28.69 -3.57
C LYS A 312 8.97 30.04 -3.65
N SER A 313 7.71 30.08 -3.24
CA SER A 313 6.96 31.31 -3.09
C SER A 313 7.22 31.98 -1.74
N GLU A 314 6.84 33.24 -1.59
CA GLU A 314 7.05 34.04 -0.35
C GLU A 314 6.34 33.44 0.87
N ASP A 315 5.23 32.73 0.68
CA ASP A 315 4.48 32.00 1.72
C ASP A 315 5.10 30.64 2.09
N GLY A 316 6.25 30.29 1.49
CA GLY A 316 6.98 29.06 1.72
C GLY A 316 6.44 27.83 0.97
N ALA A 317 5.42 27.99 0.11
CA ALA A 317 4.96 26.90 -0.73
C ALA A 317 6.01 26.56 -1.79
N MET A 318 6.12 25.27 -2.11
CA MET A 318 7.06 24.75 -3.12
C MET A 318 6.31 24.36 -4.37
N ARG A 319 6.80 24.77 -5.54
CA ARG A 319 6.26 24.43 -6.86
C ARG A 319 7.23 23.56 -7.64
N LEU A 320 6.72 22.49 -8.24
CA LEU A 320 7.50 21.47 -8.92
C LEU A 320 6.77 21.00 -10.18
N ARG A 321 7.50 20.76 -11.25
CA ARG A 321 7.02 19.97 -12.40
C ARG A 321 7.34 18.51 -12.16
N VAL A 322 6.32 17.67 -12.10
CA VAL A 322 6.43 16.25 -11.74
C VAL A 322 5.45 15.41 -12.56
N THR A 323 5.61 14.09 -12.51
CA THR A 323 4.52 13.17 -12.84
C THR A 323 3.88 12.64 -11.58
N ALA A 324 2.62 12.26 -11.64
CA ALA A 324 1.93 11.72 -10.47
C ALA A 324 0.96 10.58 -10.82
N LYS A 325 0.76 9.70 -9.83
CA LYS A 325 -0.27 8.65 -9.82
C LYS A 325 -1.30 8.95 -8.74
N VAL A 326 -2.58 8.80 -9.09
CA VAL A 326 -3.71 8.94 -8.16
C VAL A 326 -4.22 7.61 -7.60
N ARG A 327 -3.62 6.50 -8.00
CA ARG A 327 -3.84 5.13 -7.51
C ARG A 327 -2.73 4.22 -8.02
N TYR A 328 -2.56 3.06 -7.39
CA TYR A 328 -1.48 2.12 -7.70
C TYR A 328 -1.35 1.78 -9.19
N ARG A 329 -2.46 1.44 -9.86
CA ARG A 329 -2.50 1.06 -11.27
C ARG A 329 -2.72 2.22 -12.25
N ALA A 330 -2.71 3.48 -11.77
CA ALA A 330 -2.82 4.63 -12.66
C ALA A 330 -1.53 4.81 -13.47
N GLN A 331 -1.67 5.43 -14.64
CA GLN A 331 -0.52 5.91 -15.42
C GLN A 331 0.06 7.16 -14.79
N ASP A 332 1.35 7.38 -15.00
CA ASP A 332 2.02 8.61 -14.65
C ASP A 332 1.51 9.74 -15.52
N THR A 333 0.95 10.75 -14.92
CA THR A 333 0.43 11.93 -15.64
C THR A 333 1.21 13.17 -15.20
N PRO A 334 1.76 13.96 -16.14
CA PRO A 334 2.52 15.16 -15.82
C PRO A 334 1.62 16.29 -15.33
N GLY A 335 2.21 17.19 -14.54
CA GLY A 335 1.53 18.36 -14.03
C GLY A 335 2.39 19.20 -13.10
N GLU A 336 1.78 20.21 -12.50
CA GLU A 336 2.38 21.07 -11.49
C GLU A 336 1.90 20.65 -10.09
N LEU A 337 2.86 20.40 -9.21
CA LEU A 337 2.63 20.14 -7.81
C LEU A 337 2.95 21.38 -6.98
N ILE A 338 2.05 21.73 -6.07
CA ILE A 338 2.30 22.73 -5.02
C ILE A 338 2.23 22.03 -3.68
N VAL A 339 3.31 22.10 -2.89
CA VAL A 339 3.36 21.58 -1.52
C VAL A 339 3.42 22.74 -0.55
N TYR A 340 2.49 22.76 0.39
CA TYR A 340 2.37 23.81 1.41
C TYR A 340 3.12 23.42 2.69
N PRO A 341 3.59 24.39 3.49
CA PRO A 341 4.31 24.12 4.74
C PRO A 341 3.52 23.33 5.78
N ASP A 342 2.20 23.34 5.69
CA ASP A 342 1.30 22.63 6.62
C ASP A 342 1.03 21.15 6.22
N GLY A 343 1.73 20.65 5.20
CA GLY A 343 1.59 19.28 4.72
C GLY A 343 0.41 19.06 3.76
N ARG A 344 -0.28 20.13 3.35
CA ARG A 344 -1.20 20.04 2.21
C ARG A 344 -0.43 20.06 0.90
N ALA A 345 -1.02 19.46 -0.13
CA ALA A 345 -0.50 19.55 -1.49
C ALA A 345 -1.65 19.68 -2.50
N ARG A 346 -1.37 20.36 -3.61
CA ARG A 346 -2.27 20.45 -4.75
C ARG A 346 -1.51 20.07 -6.02
N MET A 347 -2.07 19.11 -6.76
CA MET A 347 -1.59 18.72 -8.08
C MET A 347 -2.54 19.22 -9.16
N THR A 348 -2.02 19.94 -10.14
CA THR A 348 -2.75 20.34 -11.34
C THR A 348 -2.17 19.61 -12.52
N PHE A 349 -2.91 18.65 -13.04
CA PHE A 349 -2.50 17.81 -14.17
C PHE A 349 -2.62 18.54 -15.51
N ASP A 350 -1.70 18.28 -16.43
CA ASP A 350 -1.76 18.80 -17.81
C ASP A 350 -2.95 18.22 -18.59
N GLU A 351 -3.26 16.95 -18.31
CA GLU A 351 -4.44 16.23 -18.82
C GLU A 351 -5.31 15.77 -17.67
N ALA A 352 -6.63 15.72 -17.89
CA ALA A 352 -7.55 15.27 -16.85
C ALA A 352 -7.35 13.79 -16.52
N VAL A 353 -7.27 13.48 -15.22
CA VAL A 353 -7.11 12.13 -14.68
C VAL A 353 -8.45 11.56 -14.24
N ARG A 354 -8.61 10.25 -14.43
CA ARG A 354 -9.89 9.58 -14.23
C ARG A 354 -10.04 9.00 -12.82
N ALA A 355 -11.25 9.15 -12.26
CA ALA A 355 -11.71 8.49 -11.04
C ALA A 355 -10.75 8.72 -9.85
N VAL A 356 -10.47 9.99 -9.59
CA VAL A 356 -9.74 10.42 -8.39
C VAL A 356 -10.59 10.08 -7.16
N THR A 357 -10.03 9.32 -6.25
CA THR A 357 -10.79 8.74 -5.15
C THR A 357 -10.20 9.21 -3.82
N PRO A 358 -10.95 9.94 -2.99
CA PRO A 358 -10.52 10.29 -1.63
C PRO A 358 -10.14 9.05 -0.81
N GLY A 359 -9.11 9.17 0.02
CA GLY A 359 -8.54 8.05 0.78
C GLY A 359 -7.45 7.26 0.03
N GLN A 360 -7.38 7.35 -1.31
CA GLN A 360 -6.23 6.87 -2.08
C GLN A 360 -5.06 7.86 -1.95
N SER A 361 -3.90 7.51 -2.50
CA SER A 361 -2.71 8.36 -2.42
C SER A 361 -2.41 9.05 -3.74
N LEU A 362 -2.03 10.32 -3.63
CA LEU A 362 -1.31 11.05 -4.67
C LEU A 362 0.17 10.79 -4.47
N VAL A 363 0.81 10.04 -5.37
CA VAL A 363 2.25 9.73 -5.30
C VAL A 363 2.96 10.37 -6.48
N VAL A 364 4.01 11.12 -6.20
CA VAL A 364 4.69 11.97 -7.18
C VAL A 364 6.10 11.47 -7.49
N TYR A 365 6.51 11.69 -8.74
CA TYR A 365 7.76 11.17 -9.29
C TYR A 365 8.49 12.25 -10.10
N ASP A 366 9.82 12.20 -10.00
CA ASP A 366 10.76 12.86 -10.91
C ASP A 366 11.46 11.78 -11.74
N GLY A 367 11.00 11.55 -12.95
CA GLY A 367 11.44 10.43 -13.78
C GLY A 367 11.19 9.07 -13.07
N GLU A 368 12.27 8.35 -12.80
CA GLU A 368 12.22 7.04 -12.14
C GLU A 368 12.19 7.12 -10.60
N TYR A 369 12.35 8.31 -10.02
CA TYR A 369 12.46 8.50 -8.58
C TYR A 369 11.15 8.94 -7.94
N CYS A 370 10.72 8.24 -6.91
CA CYS A 370 9.58 8.62 -6.08
C CYS A 370 10.02 9.77 -5.15
N LEU A 371 9.39 10.94 -5.32
CA LEU A 371 9.64 12.10 -4.49
C LEU A 371 8.87 12.06 -3.16
N GLY A 372 7.72 11.42 -3.16
CA GLY A 372 6.83 11.39 -2.02
C GLY A 372 5.36 11.27 -2.39
N GLY A 373 4.49 11.64 -1.46
CA GLY A 373 3.04 11.58 -1.69
C GLY A 373 2.23 11.96 -0.47
N GLY A 374 0.92 11.99 -0.63
CA GLY A 374 -0.04 12.30 0.42
C GLY A 374 -1.39 11.63 0.17
N ILE A 375 -2.30 11.74 1.13
CA ILE A 375 -3.65 11.16 1.06
C ILE A 375 -4.58 12.13 0.31
N ILE A 376 -5.20 11.64 -0.76
CA ILE A 376 -6.17 12.41 -1.56
C ILE A 376 -7.39 12.75 -0.70
N THR A 377 -7.79 14.01 -0.76
CA THR A 377 -8.98 14.52 -0.08
C THR A 377 -10.01 15.04 -1.09
N ARG A 378 -11.22 15.34 -0.59
CA ARG A 378 -12.27 16.03 -1.35
C ARG A 378 -11.92 17.48 -1.58
#